data_f2c776e9061ec09e38b802639bb1dc96
#
_entry.id   f2c776e9061ec09e38b802639bb1dc96
#
_cell.length_a   1.000
_cell.length_b   1.000
_cell.length_c   1.000
_cell.angle_alpha   90.00
_cell.angle_beta   90.00
_cell.angle_gamma   90.00
#
_symmetry.space_group_name_H-M   'P 1'
#
loop_
_entity.id
_entity.type
_entity.pdbx_description
1 polymer ?
#
loop_
_entity_poly.entity_id
_entity_poly.type
_entity_poly.pdbx_seq_one_letter_code
_entity_poly.pdbx_strand_id
1 'polypeptide(L)'
;MLVHFIMYIHVHWCVVCRFSRHSCHLLCFSLLVQMPDAPYVGFADGAYCSTRILSSAAWVIYDPHNELIDCQGVCLGHTTNNVAEYCAVIELLARAINFGIHALIVNLDSQLVVHQLNRQYSVRNHHILRLYLRVRLLERHFDFITYQHVPRQLNTLSDALAKHVLDRHLHNL
;
A
#
# COMPACT_ATOMS: atom_id res chain seq x y z
N MET A 1 -3.93 13.41 -21.57
CA MET A 1 -3.01 12.42 -22.14
C MET A 1 -3.49 10.98 -21.93
N LEU A 2 -4.23 10.64 -20.88
CA LEU A 2 -4.78 9.29 -20.64
C LEU A 2 -5.93 8.91 -21.60
N VAL A 3 -6.76 9.86 -21.99
CA VAL A 3 -7.93 9.63 -22.85
C VAL A 3 -7.52 9.23 -24.28
N HIS A 4 -6.39 9.70 -24.77
CA HIS A 4 -5.89 9.31 -26.11
C HIS A 4 -5.30 7.90 -26.16
N PHE A 5 -4.80 7.37 -25.04
CA PHE A 5 -4.25 6.01 -24.98
C PHE A 5 -5.36 4.94 -24.98
N ILE A 6 -6.49 5.22 -24.35
CA ILE A 6 -7.66 4.32 -24.32
C ILE A 6 -8.34 4.23 -25.69
N MET A 7 -8.39 5.32 -26.45
CA MET A 7 -8.94 5.30 -27.81
C MET A 7 -8.06 4.52 -28.79
N TYR A 8 -6.73 4.49 -28.60
CA TYR A 8 -5.82 3.79 -29.50
C TYR A 8 -5.92 2.25 -29.39
N ILE A 9 -6.20 1.73 -28.20
CA ILE A 9 -6.43 0.29 -28.00
C ILE A 9 -7.78 -0.14 -28.60
N HIS A 10 -8.80 0.72 -28.54
CA HIS A 10 -10.15 0.41 -29.08
C HIS A 10 -10.17 0.33 -30.61
N VAL A 11 -9.37 1.13 -31.30
CA VAL A 11 -9.34 1.17 -32.76
C VAL A 11 -8.52 0.01 -33.36
N HIS A 12 -7.49 -0.47 -32.67
CA HIS A 12 -6.65 -1.56 -33.18
C HIS A 12 -7.26 -2.96 -33.03
N TRP A 13 -8.18 -3.15 -32.07
CA TRP A 13 -8.86 -4.45 -31.87
C TRP A 13 -10.07 -4.64 -32.80
N CYS A 14 -10.68 -3.57 -33.27
CA CYS A 14 -11.82 -3.62 -34.18
C CYS A 14 -11.44 -4.05 -35.60
N VAL A 15 -10.16 -3.99 -35.98
CA VAL A 15 -9.68 -4.34 -37.33
C VAL A 15 -9.44 -5.85 -37.49
N VAL A 16 -9.33 -6.61 -36.39
CA VAL A 16 -9.00 -8.06 -36.43
C VAL A 16 -10.26 -8.95 -36.38
N CYS A 17 -11.42 -8.45 -35.94
CA CYS A 17 -12.66 -9.23 -35.89
C CYS A 17 -13.48 -9.03 -37.20
N ARG A 18 -13.11 -9.73 -38.25
CA ARG A 18 -13.95 -9.94 -39.43
C ARG A 18 -14.98 -11.04 -39.19
N PHE A 19 -15.95 -10.83 -38.29
CA PHE A 19 -17.08 -11.74 -38.17
C PHE A 19 -18.39 -11.00 -37.86
N SER A 20 -19.39 -11.27 -38.72
CA SER A 20 -20.85 -11.08 -38.63
C SER A 20 -21.41 -10.04 -37.64
N ARG A 21 -22.06 -9.01 -38.15
CA ARG A 21 -22.69 -7.86 -37.47
C ARG A 21 -23.72 -8.21 -36.35
N HIS A 22 -24.18 -9.44 -36.20
CA HIS A 22 -25.23 -9.80 -35.24
C HIS A 22 -24.74 -10.49 -33.96
N SER A 23 -23.49 -10.99 -33.91
CA SER A 23 -22.94 -11.61 -32.71
C SER A 23 -22.06 -10.66 -31.85
N CYS A 24 -21.66 -9.51 -32.40
CA CYS A 24 -20.74 -8.60 -31.73
C CYS A 24 -21.38 -7.82 -30.55
N HIS A 25 -22.70 -7.56 -30.60
CA HIS A 25 -23.42 -6.83 -29.56
C HIS A 25 -23.60 -7.62 -28.25
N LEU A 26 -23.73 -8.93 -28.30
CA LEU A 26 -23.90 -9.77 -27.11
C LEU A 26 -22.56 -10.12 -26.44
N LEU A 27 -21.48 -10.20 -27.22
CA LEU A 27 -20.14 -10.47 -26.66
C LEU A 27 -19.46 -9.19 -26.13
N CYS A 28 -19.82 -8.02 -26.64
CA CYS A 28 -19.31 -6.74 -26.12
C CYS A 28 -19.93 -6.35 -24.77
N PHE A 29 -21.14 -6.86 -24.46
CA PHE A 29 -21.79 -6.59 -23.19
C PHE A 29 -21.31 -7.50 -22.05
N SER A 30 -20.72 -8.65 -22.35
CA SER A 30 -20.14 -9.55 -21.34
C SER A 30 -18.64 -9.32 -21.10
N LEU A 31 -17.99 -8.47 -21.90
CA LEU A 31 -16.66 -7.92 -21.71
C LEU A 31 -16.73 -6.43 -21.30
N LEU A 32 -17.70 -6.04 -20.51
CA LEU A 32 -17.50 -4.99 -19.52
C LEU A 32 -16.44 -5.56 -18.57
N VAL A 33 -15.18 -5.43 -18.98
CA VAL A 33 -14.03 -5.49 -18.10
C VAL A 33 -14.47 -4.69 -16.87
N GLN A 34 -14.75 -5.36 -15.77
CA GLN A 34 -14.91 -4.69 -14.49
C GLN A 34 -13.62 -3.86 -14.36
N MET A 35 -13.73 -2.56 -14.59
CA MET A 35 -12.65 -1.64 -14.26
C MET A 35 -12.37 -1.95 -12.80
N PRO A 36 -11.15 -2.34 -12.44
CA PRO A 36 -10.86 -2.59 -11.04
C PRO A 36 -11.32 -1.33 -10.29
N ASP A 37 -12.08 -1.52 -9.23
CA ASP A 37 -12.48 -0.41 -8.36
C ASP A 37 -11.25 0.44 -8.12
N ALA A 38 -11.41 1.77 -8.16
CA ALA A 38 -10.28 2.66 -7.97
C ALA A 38 -9.56 2.25 -6.67
N PRO A 39 -8.21 2.18 -6.67
CA PRO A 39 -7.47 1.61 -5.57
C PRO A 39 -7.63 2.46 -4.30
N TYR A 40 -7.69 1.80 -3.16
CA TYR A 40 -7.53 2.42 -1.86
C TYR A 40 -6.13 2.97 -1.70
N VAL A 41 -5.95 3.97 -0.84
CA VAL A 41 -4.66 4.60 -0.59
C VAL A 41 -4.28 4.43 0.88
N GLY A 42 -3.17 3.75 1.13
CA GLY A 42 -2.62 3.56 2.45
C GLY A 42 -1.35 4.39 2.68
N PHE A 43 -1.17 4.88 3.90
CA PHE A 43 0.07 5.49 4.37
C PHE A 43 0.53 4.76 5.61
N ALA A 44 1.84 4.51 5.73
CA ALA A 44 2.42 3.88 6.91
C ALA A 44 3.71 4.59 7.31
N ASP A 45 3.99 4.59 8.60
CA ASP A 45 5.19 5.17 9.18
C ASP A 45 5.63 4.45 10.45
N GLY A 46 6.95 4.39 10.68
CA GLY A 46 7.56 3.87 11.88
C GLY A 46 8.29 4.95 12.66
N ALA A 47 7.99 5.15 13.93
CA ALA A 47 8.74 6.05 14.81
C ALA A 47 9.67 5.28 15.74
N TYR A 48 10.85 5.87 16.02
CA TYR A 48 11.87 5.30 16.88
C TYR A 48 12.48 6.37 17.79
N CYS A 49 12.51 6.07 19.10
CA CYS A 49 13.18 6.87 20.11
C CYS A 49 14.51 6.21 20.51
N SER A 50 15.64 6.80 20.11
CA SER A 50 16.97 6.25 20.37
C SER A 50 17.38 6.26 21.84
N THR A 51 16.90 7.22 22.64
CA THR A 51 17.23 7.34 24.08
C THR A 51 16.58 6.26 24.92
N ARG A 52 15.40 5.77 24.54
CA ARG A 52 14.65 4.71 25.23
C ARG A 52 14.61 3.40 24.45
N ILE A 53 15.19 3.35 23.25
CA ILE A 53 15.18 2.19 22.34
C ILE A 53 13.76 1.69 22.11
N LEU A 54 12.78 2.58 22.11
CA LEU A 54 11.37 2.28 21.95
C LEU A 54 10.90 2.68 20.55
N SER A 55 9.97 1.93 19.98
CA SER A 55 9.43 2.20 18.66
C SER A 55 7.93 1.98 18.58
N SER A 56 7.33 2.57 17.58
CA SER A 56 5.92 2.45 17.25
C SER A 56 5.74 2.34 15.73
N ALA A 57 4.58 1.85 15.32
CA ALA A 57 4.14 1.82 13.94
C ALA A 57 2.76 2.46 13.86
N ALA A 58 2.47 3.12 12.75
CA ALA A 58 1.16 3.68 12.49
C ALA A 58 0.79 3.54 11.01
N TRP A 59 -0.51 3.54 10.76
CA TRP A 59 -1.06 3.44 9.40
C TRP A 59 -2.37 4.18 9.28
N VAL A 60 -2.67 4.56 8.05
CA VAL A 60 -3.87 5.27 7.66
C VAL A 60 -4.37 4.69 6.35
N ILE A 61 -5.67 4.48 6.20
CA ILE A 61 -6.28 3.98 4.96
C ILE A 61 -7.37 4.95 4.53
N TYR A 62 -7.31 5.35 3.27
CA TYR A 62 -8.34 6.14 2.59
C TYR A 62 -9.02 5.28 1.54
N ASP A 63 -10.31 5.49 1.36
CA ASP A 63 -11.07 4.88 0.28
C ASP A 63 -10.80 5.57 -1.07
N PRO A 64 -11.36 5.06 -2.19
CA PRO A 64 -11.21 5.68 -3.51
C PRO A 64 -11.78 7.10 -3.64
N HIS A 65 -12.63 7.53 -2.71
CA HIS A 65 -13.18 8.89 -2.64
C HIS A 65 -12.35 9.82 -1.76
N ASN A 66 -11.18 9.31 -1.26
CA ASN A 66 -10.30 10.02 -0.33
C ASN A 66 -10.95 10.26 1.05
N GLU A 67 -11.88 9.40 1.46
CA GLU A 67 -12.44 9.40 2.81
C GLU A 67 -11.59 8.50 3.72
N LEU A 68 -11.30 8.97 4.92
CA LEU A 68 -10.53 8.23 5.92
C LEU A 68 -11.38 7.08 6.48
N ILE A 69 -10.94 5.84 6.28
CA ILE A 69 -11.65 4.64 6.76
C ILE A 69 -10.98 3.94 7.93
N ASP A 70 -9.65 4.06 8.07
CA ASP A 70 -8.91 3.52 9.21
C ASP A 70 -7.68 4.38 9.53
N CYS A 71 -7.39 4.55 10.82
CA CYS A 71 -6.26 5.33 11.31
C CYS A 71 -5.87 4.79 12.69
N GLN A 72 -4.76 4.05 12.77
CA GLN A 72 -4.32 3.40 14.00
C GLN A 72 -2.81 3.40 14.15
N GLY A 73 -2.35 3.21 15.39
CA GLY A 73 -0.95 3.04 15.69
C GLY A 73 -0.75 2.09 16.88
N VAL A 74 0.41 1.45 16.93
CA VAL A 74 0.77 0.45 17.93
C VAL A 74 2.19 0.66 18.43
N CYS A 75 2.42 0.48 19.74
CA CYS A 75 3.75 0.42 20.30
C CYS A 75 4.36 -0.95 20.06
N LEU A 76 5.58 -0.97 19.53
CA LEU A 76 6.31 -2.19 19.17
C LEU A 76 7.32 -2.61 20.23
N GLY A 77 7.54 -1.77 21.27
CA GLY A 77 8.57 -2.02 22.25
C GLY A 77 9.99 -1.75 21.73
N HIS A 78 10.96 -2.52 22.21
CA HIS A 78 12.38 -2.34 21.88
C HIS A 78 12.71 -2.91 20.50
N THR A 79 12.79 -2.05 19.48
CA THR A 79 13.20 -2.44 18.13
C THR A 79 13.89 -1.29 17.38
N THR A 80 14.24 -1.47 16.13
CA THR A 80 14.93 -0.49 15.30
C THR A 80 13.98 0.27 14.39
N ASN A 81 14.40 1.45 13.90
CA ASN A 81 13.60 2.24 12.97
C ASN A 81 13.14 1.42 11.74
N ASN A 82 14.05 0.69 11.10
CA ASN A 82 13.71 -0.10 9.92
C ASN A 82 12.69 -1.23 10.23
N VAL A 83 12.76 -1.82 11.43
CA VAL A 83 11.77 -2.80 11.88
C VAL A 83 10.41 -2.12 12.07
N ALA A 84 10.37 -0.92 12.67
CA ALA A 84 9.14 -0.16 12.87
C ALA A 84 8.46 0.18 11.54
N GLU A 85 9.21 0.62 10.54
CA GLU A 85 8.74 0.88 9.18
C GLU A 85 8.09 -0.37 8.54
N TYR A 86 8.78 -1.52 8.62
CA TYR A 86 8.22 -2.78 8.10
C TYR A 86 6.98 -3.24 8.87
N CYS A 87 6.96 -3.06 10.19
CA CYS A 87 5.79 -3.38 11.00
C CYS A 87 4.59 -2.51 10.61
N ALA A 88 4.80 -1.21 10.35
CA ALA A 88 3.75 -0.32 9.90
C ALA A 88 3.14 -0.80 8.57
N VAL A 89 3.96 -1.22 7.61
CA VAL A 89 3.47 -1.82 6.36
C VAL A 89 2.69 -3.12 6.62
N ILE A 90 3.20 -4.00 7.48
CA ILE A 90 2.53 -5.27 7.79
C ILE A 90 1.14 -5.03 8.40
N GLU A 91 1.03 -4.10 9.35
CA GLU A 91 -0.24 -3.77 10.00
C GLU A 91 -1.21 -3.11 9.00
N LEU A 92 -0.72 -2.18 8.17
CA LEU A 92 -1.52 -1.59 7.08
C LEU A 92 -2.11 -2.68 6.18
N LEU A 93 -1.29 -3.62 5.68
CA LEU A 93 -1.75 -4.68 4.80
C LEU A 93 -2.75 -5.61 5.50
N ALA A 94 -2.48 -5.98 6.76
CA ALA A 94 -3.39 -6.82 7.54
C ALA A 94 -4.75 -6.14 7.73
N ARG A 95 -4.77 -4.84 8.01
CA ARG A 95 -6.02 -4.06 8.12
C ARG A 95 -6.75 -3.98 6.79
N ALA A 96 -6.05 -3.69 5.69
CA ALA A 96 -6.65 -3.64 4.36
C ALA A 96 -7.30 -4.99 3.99
N ILE A 97 -6.63 -6.12 4.29
CA ILE A 97 -7.20 -7.46 4.09
C ILE A 97 -8.48 -7.65 4.93
N ASN A 98 -8.48 -7.23 6.19
CA ASN A 98 -9.66 -7.32 7.06
C ASN A 98 -10.85 -6.48 6.56
N PHE A 99 -10.60 -5.39 5.84
CA PHE A 99 -11.63 -4.59 5.17
C PHE A 99 -12.05 -5.16 3.80
N GLY A 100 -11.44 -6.26 3.33
CA GLY A 100 -11.72 -6.83 2.02
C GLY A 100 -11.19 -5.98 0.87
N ILE A 101 -10.13 -5.20 1.09
CA ILE A 101 -9.51 -4.36 0.08
C ILE A 101 -8.62 -5.23 -0.81
N HIS A 102 -8.89 -5.25 -2.11
CA HIS A 102 -8.14 -6.02 -3.10
C HIS A 102 -7.21 -5.16 -3.98
N ALA A 103 -7.40 -3.83 -4.01
CA ALA A 103 -6.55 -2.90 -4.75
C ALA A 103 -6.04 -1.79 -3.82
N LEU A 104 -4.71 -1.70 -3.64
CA LEU A 104 -4.09 -0.80 -2.67
C LEU A 104 -2.83 -0.13 -3.22
N ILE A 105 -2.72 1.18 -3.03
CA ILE A 105 -1.50 1.96 -3.18
C ILE A 105 -0.94 2.24 -1.79
N VAL A 106 0.29 1.82 -1.52
CA VAL A 106 0.97 2.02 -0.23
C VAL A 106 2.01 3.12 -0.37
N ASN A 107 1.85 4.20 0.37
CA ASN A 107 2.74 5.36 0.40
C ASN A 107 3.62 5.32 1.65
N LEU A 108 4.93 5.47 1.48
CA LEU A 108 5.93 5.44 2.54
C LEU A 108 6.94 6.57 2.31
N ASP A 109 7.45 7.18 3.36
CA ASP A 109 8.57 8.12 3.27
C ASP A 109 9.94 7.45 3.46
N SER A 110 9.97 6.17 3.80
CA SER A 110 11.18 5.35 3.84
C SER A 110 11.56 4.85 2.44
N GLN A 111 12.44 5.58 1.76
CA GLN A 111 12.94 5.20 0.43
C GLN A 111 13.57 3.80 0.42
N LEU A 112 14.28 3.42 1.50
CA LEU A 112 14.88 2.10 1.64
C LEU A 112 13.82 0.99 1.58
N VAL A 113 12.74 1.12 2.36
CA VAL A 113 11.67 0.13 2.42
C VAL A 113 10.95 0.04 1.08
N VAL A 114 10.64 1.17 0.46
CA VAL A 114 10.02 1.22 -0.88
C VAL A 114 10.87 0.48 -1.92
N HIS A 115 12.18 0.76 -1.99
CA HIS A 115 13.06 0.09 -2.95
C HIS A 115 13.21 -1.41 -2.68
N GLN A 116 13.19 -1.84 -1.42
CA GLN A 116 13.21 -3.25 -1.05
C GLN A 116 11.90 -3.94 -1.45
N LEU A 117 10.75 -3.34 -1.16
CA LEU A 117 9.43 -3.88 -1.51
C LEU A 117 9.20 -3.90 -3.02
N ASN A 118 9.73 -2.94 -3.77
CA ASN A 118 9.74 -2.93 -5.24
C ASN A 118 10.84 -3.82 -5.86
N ARG A 119 11.59 -4.60 -5.04
CA ARG A 119 12.65 -5.53 -5.47
C ARG A 119 13.83 -4.84 -6.16
N GLN A 120 14.00 -3.54 -5.99
CA GLN A 120 15.12 -2.76 -6.53
C GLN A 120 16.37 -2.92 -5.65
N TYR A 121 16.18 -3.11 -4.32
CA TYR A 121 17.25 -3.36 -3.37
C TYR A 121 17.08 -4.73 -2.71
N SER A 122 18.20 -5.43 -2.52
CA SER A 122 18.20 -6.70 -1.79
C SER A 122 18.12 -6.47 -0.28
N VAL A 123 17.39 -7.33 0.41
CA VAL A 123 17.30 -7.35 1.88
C VAL A 123 18.37 -8.29 2.43
N ARG A 124 19.44 -7.72 3.03
CA ARG A 124 20.58 -8.50 3.56
C ARG A 124 20.47 -8.80 5.06
N ASN A 125 19.76 -7.96 5.81
CA ASN A 125 19.58 -8.14 7.25
C ASN A 125 18.54 -9.24 7.52
N HIS A 126 18.90 -10.27 8.29
CA HIS A 126 18.05 -11.43 8.57
C HIS A 126 16.75 -11.08 9.32
N HIS A 127 16.77 -10.09 10.21
CA HIS A 127 15.57 -9.64 10.93
C HIS A 127 14.61 -8.95 9.96
N ILE A 128 15.12 -8.07 9.11
CA ILE A 128 14.32 -7.39 8.08
C ILE A 128 13.83 -8.39 7.03
N LEU A 129 14.63 -9.39 6.67
CA LEU A 129 14.22 -10.40 5.69
C LEU A 129 12.96 -11.16 6.14
N ARG A 130 12.82 -11.47 7.42
CA ARG A 130 11.60 -12.11 7.96
C ARG A 130 10.37 -11.22 7.77
N LEU A 131 10.49 -9.92 8.07
CA LEU A 131 9.41 -8.95 7.88
C LEU A 131 9.08 -8.76 6.40
N TYR A 132 10.10 -8.62 5.55
CA TYR A 132 9.95 -8.58 4.11
C TYR A 132 9.17 -9.79 3.57
N LEU A 133 9.53 -11.01 3.98
CA LEU A 133 8.81 -12.23 3.57
C LEU A 133 7.37 -12.24 4.07
N ARG A 134 7.10 -11.70 5.26
CA ARG A 134 5.73 -11.54 5.78
C ARG A 134 4.93 -10.58 4.91
N VAL A 135 5.50 -9.44 4.49
CA VAL A 135 4.85 -8.53 3.53
C VAL A 135 4.53 -9.29 2.24
N ARG A 136 5.49 -10.07 1.68
CA ARG A 136 5.28 -10.87 0.45
C ARG A 136 4.15 -11.89 0.57
N LEU A 137 3.93 -12.44 1.77
CA LEU A 137 2.80 -13.34 2.00
C LEU A 137 1.47 -12.60 2.01
N LEU A 138 1.42 -11.41 2.64
CA LEU A 138 0.21 -10.59 2.70
C LEU A 138 -0.17 -10.04 1.31
N GLU A 139 0.80 -9.69 0.48
CA GLU A 139 0.57 -9.21 -0.89
C GLU A 139 -0.28 -10.17 -1.74
N ARG A 140 -0.27 -11.47 -1.44
CA ARG A 140 -1.04 -12.47 -2.19
C ARG A 140 -2.57 -12.30 -2.07
N HIS A 141 -3.03 -11.50 -1.13
CA HIS A 141 -4.45 -11.21 -0.93
C HIS A 141 -4.94 -10.04 -1.79
N PHE A 142 -4.03 -9.35 -2.48
CA PHE A 142 -4.36 -8.20 -3.30
C PHE A 142 -4.26 -8.55 -4.79
N ASP A 143 -5.26 -8.14 -5.56
CA ASP A 143 -5.23 -8.23 -7.03
C ASP A 143 -4.31 -7.16 -7.61
N PHE A 144 -4.23 -6.00 -6.92
CA PHE A 144 -3.33 -4.91 -7.24
C PHE A 144 -2.71 -4.32 -5.97
N ILE A 145 -1.39 -4.26 -5.90
CA ILE A 145 -0.66 -3.56 -4.85
C ILE A 145 0.61 -2.90 -5.43
N THR A 146 0.89 -1.68 -4.99
CA THR A 146 2.11 -0.96 -5.37
C THR A 146 2.63 -0.14 -4.19
N TYR A 147 3.95 0.03 -4.12
CA TYR A 147 4.63 0.83 -3.10
C TYR A 147 5.23 2.06 -3.72
N GLN A 148 4.89 3.23 -3.17
CA GLN A 148 5.35 4.52 -3.66
C GLN A 148 6.11 5.26 -2.55
N HIS A 149 7.23 5.86 -2.92
CA HIS A 149 7.94 6.77 -2.04
C HIS A 149 7.28 8.15 -2.15
N VAL A 150 6.93 8.70 -1.01
CA VAL A 150 6.39 10.06 -0.89
C VAL A 150 7.30 10.90 0.02
N PRO A 151 7.43 12.20 -0.23
CA PRO A 151 8.07 13.10 0.72
C PRO A 151 7.37 13.05 2.08
N ARG A 152 8.14 13.19 3.18
CA ARG A 152 7.61 13.13 4.55
C ARG A 152 6.44 14.10 4.79
N GLN A 153 6.43 15.24 4.10
CA GLN A 153 5.35 16.23 4.17
C GLN A 153 4.00 15.69 3.65
N LEU A 154 4.01 14.62 2.87
CA LEU A 154 2.80 13.95 2.40
C LEU A 154 2.42 12.73 3.25
N ASN A 155 3.28 12.30 4.20
CA ASN A 155 3.04 11.22 5.16
C ASN A 155 2.72 11.72 6.57
N THR A 156 2.16 12.94 6.69
CA THR A 156 2.05 13.67 7.97
C THR A 156 1.18 12.99 9.00
N LEU A 157 0.06 12.38 8.61
CA LEU A 157 -0.89 11.80 9.55
C LEU A 157 -0.34 10.51 10.18
N SER A 158 0.25 9.61 9.39
CA SER A 158 0.89 8.40 9.91
C SER A 158 2.14 8.72 10.75
N ASP A 159 2.98 9.70 10.32
CA ASP A 159 4.14 10.19 11.10
C ASP A 159 3.70 10.77 12.46
N ALA A 160 2.69 11.64 12.47
CA ALA A 160 2.16 12.22 13.71
C ALA A 160 1.57 11.16 14.64
N LEU A 161 0.84 10.18 14.08
CA LEU A 161 0.24 9.11 14.84
C LEU A 161 1.29 8.16 15.42
N ALA A 162 2.31 7.77 14.65
CA ALA A 162 3.41 6.95 15.14
C ALA A 162 4.14 7.64 16.30
N LYS A 163 4.45 8.91 16.18
CA LYS A 163 5.06 9.72 17.27
C LYS A 163 4.15 9.81 18.48
N HIS A 164 2.86 10.07 18.29
CA HIS A 164 1.89 10.17 19.39
C HIS A 164 1.81 8.87 20.20
N VAL A 165 1.77 7.71 19.54
CA VAL A 165 1.76 6.40 20.19
C VAL A 165 3.04 6.19 20.98
N LEU A 166 4.19 6.58 20.41
CA LEU A 166 5.49 6.50 21.06
C LEU A 166 5.54 7.37 22.33
N ASP A 167 5.13 8.63 22.23
CA ASP A 167 5.15 9.60 23.32
C ASP A 167 4.24 9.18 24.47
N ARG A 168 3.02 8.71 24.16
CA ARG A 168 2.12 8.18 25.19
C ARG A 168 2.72 7.02 25.98
N HIS A 169 3.45 6.12 25.32
CA HIS A 169 4.14 5.02 25.99
C HIS A 169 5.31 5.50 26.85
N LEU A 170 6.06 6.50 26.38
CA LEU A 170 7.16 7.10 27.11
C LEU A 170 6.73 7.82 28.39
N HIS A 171 5.52 8.39 28.41
CA HIS A 171 4.96 9.06 29.59
C HIS A 171 4.37 8.10 30.63
N ASN A 172 4.11 6.85 30.23
CA ASN A 172 3.53 5.81 31.10
C ASN A 172 4.58 4.85 31.69
N LEU A 173 5.87 5.07 31.39
CA LEU A 173 7.04 4.35 31.93
C LEU A 173 7.75 5.17 32.99
#